data_834d4f411d4d954216efef1765970c13
#
_entry.id   834d4f411d4d954216efef1765970c13
#
_cell.length_a   1.000
_cell.length_b   1.000
_cell.length_c   1.000
_cell.angle_alpha   90.00
_cell.angle_beta   90.00
_cell.angle_gamma   90.00
#
_symmetry.space_group_name_H-M   'P 1'
#
loop_
_entity.id
_entity.type
_entity.pdbx_description
1 polymer ?
#
loop_
_entity_poly.entity_id
_entity_poly.type
_entity_poly.pdbx_seq_one_letter_code
_entity_poly.pdbx_strand_id
1 'polypeptide(L)'
;VRSSAASDVYKRQMIGYICSAVTDFVVTFAEDSDIVNLHGWSQGSFSGMSWSNVAISAAVIGITFVITFLMAKPIGAYQLGEAYAQSMGVNIKVFRIALILLSSILSACVTAFAGPISFVGIAVPFLVKQSLGTSRPLVVIPGTFLGGAVFCMMCDLIARMAFAPLELSISTVTSIFGAPVVIFMMLRRKRG
;
A
#
# COMPACT_ATOMS: atom_id res chain seq x y z
N VAL A 1 1.99 12.16 -26.93
CA VAL A 1 2.04 11.19 -25.80
C VAL A 1 2.85 11.73 -24.62
N ARG A 2 4.01 12.35 -24.86
CA ARG A 2 4.83 12.97 -23.79
C ARG A 2 4.17 14.17 -23.12
N SER A 3 3.42 15.01 -23.85
CA SER A 3 2.73 16.16 -23.28
C SER A 3 1.54 15.77 -22.38
N SER A 4 0.82 14.71 -22.71
CA SER A 4 -0.28 14.17 -21.91
C SER A 4 0.22 13.63 -20.56
N ALA A 5 1.32 12.84 -20.56
CA ALA A 5 1.89 12.30 -19.33
C ALA A 5 2.43 13.41 -18.40
N ALA A 6 3.07 14.45 -18.96
CA ALA A 6 3.52 15.60 -18.18
C ALA A 6 2.32 16.37 -17.59
N SER A 7 1.27 16.62 -18.38
CA SER A 7 0.04 17.26 -17.92
C SER A 7 -0.62 16.50 -16.77
N ASP A 8 -0.63 15.16 -16.82
CA ASP A 8 -1.22 14.33 -15.76
C ASP A 8 -0.38 14.35 -14.47
N VAL A 9 0.94 14.43 -14.58
CA VAL A 9 1.83 14.62 -13.41
C VAL A 9 1.56 15.98 -12.76
N TYR A 10 1.50 17.07 -13.53
CA TYR A 10 1.20 18.41 -13.00
C TYR A 10 -0.18 18.48 -12.34
N LYS A 11 -1.21 17.87 -12.93
CA LYS A 11 -2.55 17.82 -12.32
C LYS A 11 -2.51 17.14 -10.95
N ARG A 12 -1.81 16.01 -10.83
CA ARG A 12 -1.66 15.30 -9.54
C ARG A 12 -0.92 16.15 -8.51
N GLN A 13 0.13 16.83 -8.91
CA GLN A 13 0.88 17.74 -8.04
C GLN A 13 0.01 18.92 -7.57
N MET A 14 -0.76 19.55 -8.46
CA MET A 14 -1.65 20.65 -8.10
C MET A 14 -2.73 20.22 -7.11
N ILE A 15 -3.32 19.04 -7.31
CA ILE A 15 -4.28 18.46 -6.35
C ILE A 15 -3.60 18.24 -5.00
N GLY A 16 -2.37 17.72 -4.98
CA GLY A 16 -1.58 17.55 -3.76
C GLY A 16 -1.35 18.87 -3.01
N TYR A 17 -0.98 19.95 -3.73
CA TYR A 17 -0.79 21.27 -3.13
C TYR A 17 -2.09 21.85 -2.56
N ILE A 18 -3.22 21.66 -3.24
CA ILE A 18 -4.53 22.09 -2.72
C ILE A 18 -4.86 21.33 -1.43
N CYS A 19 -4.67 20.01 -1.42
CA CYS A 19 -4.90 19.20 -0.22
C CYS A 19 -3.98 19.64 0.95
N SER A 20 -2.69 19.87 0.69
CA SER A 20 -1.76 20.37 1.70
C SER A 20 -2.20 21.75 2.24
N ALA A 21 -2.56 22.67 1.37
CA ALA A 21 -3.02 24.01 1.77
C ALA A 21 -4.28 23.95 2.66
N VAL A 22 -5.22 23.06 2.33
CA VAL A 22 -6.42 22.82 3.17
C VAL A 22 -6.03 22.23 4.52
N THR A 23 -5.10 21.26 4.52
CA THR A 23 -4.60 20.66 5.76
C THR A 23 -3.92 21.71 6.64
N ASP A 24 -3.02 22.50 6.09
CA ASP A 24 -2.30 23.57 6.81
C ASP A 24 -3.26 24.61 7.37
N PHE A 25 -4.31 24.96 6.61
CA PHE A 25 -5.36 25.86 7.07
C PHE A 25 -6.11 25.27 8.28
N VAL A 26 -6.51 24.01 8.23
CA VAL A 26 -7.22 23.35 9.35
C VAL A 26 -6.31 23.23 10.58
N VAL A 27 -5.05 22.86 10.39
CA VAL A 27 -4.06 22.73 11.48
C VAL A 27 -3.81 24.08 12.19
N THR A 28 -3.91 25.20 11.46
CA THR A 28 -3.76 26.54 12.06
C THR A 28 -4.81 26.84 13.14
N PHE A 29 -5.98 26.21 13.10
CA PHE A 29 -7.06 26.38 14.08
C PHE A 29 -7.19 25.18 15.04
N ALA A 30 -6.29 24.19 14.96
CA ALA A 30 -6.31 23.02 15.80
C ALA A 30 -5.64 23.31 17.17
N GLU A 31 -6.05 22.60 18.19
CA GLU A 31 -5.38 22.63 19.50
C GLU A 31 -4.03 21.89 19.44
N ASP A 32 -3.08 22.27 20.29
CA ASP A 32 -1.74 21.66 20.32
C ASP A 32 -1.79 20.12 20.51
N SER A 33 -2.76 19.63 21.29
CA SER A 33 -3.00 18.19 21.49
C SER A 33 -3.39 17.46 20.20
N ASP A 34 -4.20 18.10 19.36
CA ASP A 34 -4.65 17.55 18.08
C ASP A 34 -3.52 17.54 17.06
N ILE A 35 -2.66 18.57 17.08
CA ILE A 35 -1.47 18.64 16.21
C ILE A 35 -0.51 17.51 16.55
N VAL A 36 -0.26 17.24 17.82
CA VAL A 36 0.60 16.13 18.27
C VAL A 36 0.01 14.77 17.84
N ASN A 37 -1.30 14.58 18.04
CA ASN A 37 -1.99 13.36 17.64
C ASN A 37 -1.96 13.16 16.11
N LEU A 38 -2.20 14.22 15.34
CA LEU A 38 -2.13 14.20 13.88
C LEU A 38 -0.71 13.87 13.41
N HIS A 39 0.30 14.47 14.03
CA HIS A 39 1.70 14.20 13.70
C HIS A 39 2.04 12.72 13.99
N GLY A 40 1.68 12.20 15.16
CA GLY A 40 1.88 10.80 15.51
C GLY A 40 1.19 9.84 14.53
N TRP A 41 -0.07 10.13 14.15
CA TRP A 41 -0.79 9.35 13.16
C TRP A 41 -0.14 9.43 11.77
N SER A 42 0.31 10.62 11.34
CA SER A 42 0.92 10.82 10.02
C SER A 42 2.25 10.10 9.85
N GLN A 43 2.95 9.82 10.94
CA GLN A 43 4.20 9.05 10.95
C GLN A 43 3.98 7.54 10.78
N GLY A 44 2.77 7.06 11.03
CA GLY A 44 2.42 5.64 11.06
C GLY A 44 3.00 4.92 12.29
N SER A 45 2.15 4.22 13.02
CA SER A 45 2.56 3.44 14.19
C SER A 45 1.57 2.31 14.46
N PHE A 46 2.08 1.16 14.89
CA PHE A 46 1.24 0.07 15.40
C PHE A 46 1.06 0.13 16.92
N SER A 47 1.80 0.99 17.64
CA SER A 47 1.77 1.07 19.12
C SER A 47 0.43 1.53 19.67
N GLY A 48 -0.33 2.35 18.92
CA GLY A 48 -1.62 2.90 19.35
C GLY A 48 -2.84 2.02 19.05
N MET A 49 -2.66 0.80 18.54
CA MET A 49 -3.78 -0.06 18.14
C MET A 49 -4.43 -0.73 19.37
N SER A 50 -5.73 -0.50 19.56
CA SER A 50 -6.56 -1.23 20.54
C SER A 50 -6.97 -2.60 19.99
N TRP A 51 -7.32 -3.54 20.88
CA TRP A 51 -7.84 -4.85 20.49
C TRP A 51 -9.10 -4.77 19.61
N SER A 52 -9.95 -3.76 19.85
CA SER A 52 -11.12 -3.49 19.00
C SER A 52 -10.71 -3.12 17.58
N ASN A 53 -9.71 -2.24 17.42
CA ASN A 53 -9.18 -1.83 16.10
C ASN A 53 -8.55 -3.02 15.35
N VAL A 54 -7.83 -3.89 16.09
CA VAL A 54 -7.25 -5.12 15.52
C VAL A 54 -8.35 -6.06 15.02
N ALA A 55 -9.43 -6.26 15.80
CA ALA A 55 -10.53 -7.13 15.40
C ALA A 55 -11.25 -6.61 14.14
N ILE A 56 -11.53 -5.30 14.09
CA ILE A 56 -12.17 -4.66 12.92
C ILE A 56 -11.28 -4.77 11.68
N SER A 57 -10.00 -4.40 11.81
CA SER A 57 -9.06 -4.49 10.68
C SER A 57 -8.85 -5.93 10.22
N ALA A 58 -8.74 -6.89 11.14
CA ALA A 58 -8.62 -8.30 10.78
C ALA A 58 -9.85 -8.82 10.03
N ALA A 59 -11.07 -8.43 10.43
CA ALA A 59 -12.29 -8.79 9.72
C ALA A 59 -12.34 -8.20 8.31
N VAL A 60 -12.05 -6.90 8.15
CA VAL A 60 -12.04 -6.22 6.86
C VAL A 60 -10.97 -6.81 5.93
N ILE A 61 -9.75 -6.99 6.43
CA ILE A 61 -8.63 -7.55 5.66
C ILE A 61 -8.92 -9.00 5.28
N GLY A 62 -9.45 -9.81 6.20
CA GLY A 62 -9.80 -11.20 5.95
C GLY A 62 -10.85 -11.36 4.86
N ILE A 63 -11.95 -10.60 4.93
CA ILE A 63 -13.01 -10.61 3.90
C ILE A 63 -12.44 -10.18 2.56
N THR A 64 -11.70 -9.06 2.54
CA THR A 64 -11.13 -8.50 1.31
C THR A 64 -10.08 -9.45 0.71
N PHE A 65 -9.29 -10.13 1.54
CA PHE A 65 -8.32 -11.15 1.11
C PHE A 65 -9.03 -12.33 0.42
N VAL A 66 -10.10 -12.86 1.01
CA VAL A 66 -10.86 -13.96 0.42
C VAL A 66 -11.43 -13.55 -0.95
N ILE A 67 -12.03 -12.36 -1.06
CA ILE A 67 -12.56 -11.87 -2.33
C ILE A 67 -11.43 -11.70 -3.36
N THR A 68 -10.31 -11.12 -2.97
CA THR A 68 -9.13 -10.93 -3.85
C THR A 68 -8.57 -12.29 -4.31
N PHE A 69 -8.54 -13.27 -3.42
CA PHE A 69 -8.09 -14.63 -3.76
C PHE A 69 -9.03 -15.33 -4.74
N LEU A 70 -10.34 -15.17 -4.59
CA LEU A 70 -11.33 -15.69 -5.56
C LEU A 70 -11.17 -15.00 -6.93
N MET A 71 -10.75 -13.73 -6.95
CA MET A 71 -10.45 -13.00 -8.18
C MET A 71 -9.07 -13.34 -8.80
N ALA A 72 -8.29 -14.23 -8.22
CA ALA A 72 -6.96 -14.58 -8.72
C ALA A 72 -6.96 -15.09 -10.16
N LYS A 73 -8.00 -15.85 -10.57
CA LYS A 73 -8.15 -16.33 -11.97
C LYS A 73 -8.40 -15.20 -12.96
N PRO A 74 -9.40 -14.32 -12.75
CA PRO A 74 -9.59 -13.12 -13.58
C PRO A 74 -8.35 -12.22 -13.62
N ILE A 75 -7.65 -12.03 -12.49
CA ILE A 75 -6.39 -11.26 -12.44
C ILE A 75 -5.33 -11.90 -13.35
N GLY A 76 -5.19 -13.22 -13.32
CA GLY A 76 -4.26 -13.95 -14.18
C GLY A 76 -4.59 -13.79 -15.67
N ALA A 77 -5.86 -13.88 -16.04
CA ALA A 77 -6.30 -13.67 -17.42
C ALA A 77 -6.04 -12.21 -17.88
N TYR A 78 -6.27 -11.23 -17.00
CA TYR A 78 -6.03 -9.83 -17.30
C TYR A 78 -4.54 -9.49 -17.49
N GLN A 79 -3.62 -10.20 -16.81
CA GLN A 79 -2.17 -10.04 -16.99
C GLN A 79 -1.70 -10.47 -18.39
N LEU A 80 -2.44 -11.35 -19.08
CA LEU A 80 -2.16 -11.78 -20.45
C LEU A 80 -2.71 -10.80 -21.51
N GLY A 81 -3.48 -9.82 -21.08
CA GLY A 81 -4.06 -8.79 -21.93
C GLY A 81 -5.57 -8.67 -21.77
N GLU A 82 -6.09 -7.46 -22.01
CA GLU A 82 -7.51 -7.14 -21.85
C GLU A 82 -8.39 -7.93 -22.82
N ALA A 83 -7.96 -8.03 -24.08
CA ALA A 83 -8.67 -8.80 -25.12
C ALA A 83 -8.73 -10.30 -24.77
N TYR A 84 -7.65 -10.86 -24.22
CA TYR A 84 -7.62 -12.25 -23.76
C TYR A 84 -8.57 -12.48 -22.60
N ALA A 85 -8.60 -11.59 -21.61
CA ALA A 85 -9.52 -11.68 -20.49
C ALA A 85 -10.99 -11.62 -20.92
N GLN A 86 -11.32 -10.77 -21.92
CA GLN A 86 -12.66 -10.69 -22.50
C GLN A 86 -13.06 -12.00 -23.21
N SER A 87 -12.16 -12.60 -23.97
CA SER A 87 -12.44 -13.90 -24.63
C SER A 87 -12.66 -15.04 -23.65
N MET A 88 -12.10 -14.93 -22.43
CA MET A 88 -12.34 -15.84 -21.31
C MET A 88 -13.63 -15.55 -20.53
N GLY A 89 -14.44 -14.60 -21.00
CA GLY A 89 -15.72 -14.25 -20.36
C GLY A 89 -15.61 -13.27 -19.19
N VAL A 90 -14.47 -12.64 -18.96
CA VAL A 90 -14.29 -11.65 -17.89
C VAL A 90 -14.89 -10.30 -18.32
N ASN A 91 -15.87 -9.81 -17.56
CA ASN A 91 -16.39 -8.47 -17.75
C ASN A 91 -15.38 -7.44 -17.21
N ILE A 92 -14.61 -6.82 -18.12
CA ILE A 92 -13.49 -5.93 -17.78
C ILE A 92 -13.94 -4.71 -16.98
N LYS A 93 -15.13 -4.15 -17.27
CA LYS A 93 -15.63 -2.97 -16.53
C LYS A 93 -15.89 -3.32 -15.06
N VAL A 94 -16.63 -4.39 -14.81
CA VAL A 94 -16.94 -4.85 -13.45
C VAL A 94 -15.66 -5.27 -12.72
N PHE A 95 -14.78 -6.00 -13.40
CA PHE A 95 -13.50 -6.43 -12.86
C PHE A 95 -12.62 -5.25 -12.41
N ARG A 96 -12.51 -4.22 -13.24
CA ARG A 96 -11.72 -3.01 -12.92
C ARG A 96 -12.31 -2.24 -11.73
N ILE A 97 -13.63 -2.09 -11.68
CA ILE A 97 -14.33 -1.46 -10.55
C ILE A 97 -14.07 -2.27 -9.26
N ALA A 98 -14.22 -3.58 -9.31
CA ALA A 98 -13.98 -4.44 -8.16
C ALA A 98 -12.55 -4.33 -7.63
N LEU A 99 -11.53 -4.32 -8.52
CA LEU A 99 -10.13 -4.13 -8.10
C LEU A 99 -9.89 -2.78 -7.45
N ILE A 100 -10.47 -1.70 -8.00
CA ILE A 100 -10.33 -0.35 -7.43
C ILE A 100 -10.98 -0.32 -6.04
N LEU A 101 -12.20 -0.84 -5.88
CA LEU A 101 -12.90 -0.88 -4.61
C LEU A 101 -12.14 -1.70 -3.56
N LEU A 102 -11.67 -2.91 -3.91
CA LEU A 102 -10.91 -3.76 -2.99
C LEU A 102 -9.60 -3.09 -2.54
N SER A 103 -8.86 -2.51 -3.48
CA SER A 103 -7.63 -1.80 -3.14
C SER A 103 -7.87 -0.56 -2.30
N SER A 104 -8.96 0.19 -2.57
CA SER A 104 -9.32 1.36 -1.78
C SER A 104 -9.76 1.00 -0.36
N ILE A 105 -10.54 -0.08 -0.18
CA ILE A 105 -10.97 -0.56 1.14
C ILE A 105 -9.74 -1.00 1.96
N LEU A 106 -8.82 -1.78 1.38
CA LEU A 106 -7.60 -2.20 2.07
C LEU A 106 -6.73 -1.01 2.45
N SER A 107 -6.52 -0.08 1.52
CA SER A 107 -5.71 1.12 1.75
C SER A 107 -6.32 2.01 2.83
N ALA A 108 -7.63 2.24 2.77
CA ALA A 108 -8.35 3.03 3.76
C ALA A 108 -8.29 2.39 5.15
N CYS A 109 -8.48 1.07 5.24
CA CYS A 109 -8.40 0.33 6.51
C CYS A 109 -7.02 0.48 7.14
N VAL A 110 -5.95 0.22 6.38
CA VAL A 110 -4.58 0.34 6.90
C VAL A 110 -4.27 1.77 7.32
N THR A 111 -4.60 2.75 6.47
CA THR A 111 -4.31 4.16 6.75
C THR A 111 -5.10 4.68 7.96
N ALA A 112 -6.35 4.24 8.14
CA ALA A 112 -7.16 4.68 9.27
C ALA A 112 -6.62 4.20 10.63
N PHE A 113 -6.12 2.97 10.71
CA PHE A 113 -5.69 2.37 11.97
C PHE A 113 -4.19 2.46 12.23
N ALA A 114 -3.36 2.31 11.22
CA ALA A 114 -1.90 2.29 11.34
C ALA A 114 -1.21 3.55 10.80
N GLY A 115 -1.98 4.44 10.16
CA GLY A 115 -1.43 5.60 9.45
C GLY A 115 -0.88 5.25 8.07
N PRO A 116 -0.35 6.25 7.33
CA PRO A 116 0.20 6.04 6.00
C PRO A 116 1.54 5.29 6.07
N ILE A 117 1.58 4.08 5.55
CA ILE A 117 2.80 3.26 5.44
C ILE A 117 3.28 3.28 4.00
N SER A 118 4.52 3.72 3.78
CA SER A 118 5.11 3.87 2.45
C SER A 118 5.84 2.62 1.98
N PHE A 119 5.98 2.47 0.66
CA PHE A 119 6.77 1.47 -0.06
C PHE A 119 6.35 0.00 0.09
N VAL A 120 5.67 -0.42 1.15
CA VAL A 120 5.31 -1.83 1.39
C VAL A 120 4.52 -2.42 0.22
N GLY A 121 3.53 -1.69 -0.29
CA GLY A 121 2.68 -2.15 -1.40
C GLY A 121 3.41 -2.35 -2.74
N ILE A 122 4.59 -1.78 -2.91
CA ILE A 122 5.42 -1.94 -4.13
C ILE A 122 6.55 -2.93 -3.88
N ALA A 123 7.27 -2.78 -2.77
CA ALA A 123 8.46 -3.56 -2.47
C ALA A 123 8.12 -5.04 -2.20
N VAL A 124 7.12 -5.31 -1.37
CA VAL A 124 6.79 -6.69 -0.97
C VAL A 124 6.33 -7.57 -2.14
N PRO A 125 5.37 -7.14 -3.01
CA PRO A 125 4.99 -7.97 -4.16
C PRO A 125 6.15 -8.23 -5.12
N PHE A 126 7.07 -7.28 -5.26
CA PHE A 126 8.27 -7.46 -6.08
C PHE A 126 9.20 -8.52 -5.48
N LEU A 127 9.52 -8.41 -4.18
CA LEU A 127 10.36 -9.37 -3.48
C LEU A 127 9.77 -10.78 -3.51
N VAL A 128 8.45 -10.90 -3.29
CA VAL A 128 7.74 -12.18 -3.32
C VAL A 128 7.80 -12.82 -4.71
N LYS A 129 7.53 -12.04 -5.77
CA LYS A 129 7.65 -12.54 -7.15
C LYS A 129 9.07 -13.00 -7.47
N GLN A 130 10.07 -12.28 -6.99
CA GLN A 130 11.47 -12.62 -7.22
C GLN A 130 11.88 -13.87 -6.43
N SER A 131 11.45 -14.01 -5.17
CA SER A 131 11.76 -15.16 -4.32
C SER A 131 11.07 -16.43 -4.80
N LEU A 132 9.81 -16.33 -5.23
CA LEU A 132 9.03 -17.47 -5.70
C LEU A 132 9.26 -17.81 -7.19
N GLY A 133 9.93 -16.94 -7.93
CA GLY A 133 10.19 -17.12 -9.37
C GLY A 133 8.92 -17.22 -10.22
N THR A 134 7.78 -16.75 -9.71
CA THR A 134 6.48 -16.86 -10.39
C THR A 134 5.69 -15.57 -10.34
N SER A 135 4.92 -15.31 -11.40
CA SER A 135 3.97 -14.21 -11.47
C SER A 135 2.51 -14.67 -11.37
N ARG A 136 2.25 -15.95 -11.09
CA ARG A 136 0.89 -16.48 -10.99
C ARG A 136 0.15 -15.88 -9.80
N PRO A 137 -1.02 -15.22 -9.98
CA PRO A 137 -1.73 -14.52 -8.90
C PRO A 137 -2.12 -15.45 -7.74
N LEU A 138 -2.48 -16.70 -8.01
CA LEU A 138 -2.82 -17.71 -7.00
C LEU A 138 -1.71 -17.96 -5.97
N VAL A 139 -0.45 -17.77 -6.35
CA VAL A 139 0.71 -17.95 -5.48
C VAL A 139 1.20 -16.61 -4.93
N VAL A 140 1.16 -15.58 -5.78
CA VAL A 140 1.65 -14.23 -5.42
C VAL A 140 0.74 -13.55 -4.39
N ILE A 141 -0.58 -13.72 -4.47
CA ILE A 141 -1.51 -13.08 -3.52
C ILE A 141 -1.25 -13.56 -2.07
N PRO A 142 -1.33 -14.87 -1.75
CA PRO A 142 -1.03 -15.32 -0.40
C PRO A 142 0.44 -15.10 -0.01
N GLY A 143 1.37 -15.25 -0.94
CA GLY A 143 2.78 -14.94 -0.71
C GLY A 143 3.01 -13.48 -0.33
N THR A 144 2.34 -12.54 -1.00
CA THR A 144 2.43 -11.10 -0.69
C THR A 144 1.77 -10.77 0.65
N PHE A 145 0.67 -11.44 0.98
CA PHE A 145 0.00 -11.25 2.27
C PHE A 145 0.93 -11.67 3.43
N LEU A 146 1.50 -12.88 3.38
CA LEU A 146 2.43 -13.38 4.41
C LEU A 146 3.74 -12.60 4.39
N GLY A 147 4.32 -12.37 3.23
CA GLY A 147 5.56 -11.61 3.09
C GLY A 147 5.43 -10.17 3.58
N GLY A 148 4.27 -9.54 3.34
CA GLY A 148 3.94 -8.22 3.87
C GLY A 148 3.85 -8.20 5.39
N ALA A 149 3.19 -9.18 5.97
CA ALA A 149 3.09 -9.32 7.42
C ALA A 149 4.48 -9.47 8.07
N VAL A 150 5.31 -10.37 7.55
CA VAL A 150 6.69 -10.56 8.04
C VAL A 150 7.53 -9.29 7.87
N PHE A 151 7.46 -8.65 6.70
CA PHE A 151 8.21 -7.40 6.43
C PHE A 151 7.80 -6.28 7.39
N CYS A 152 6.49 -6.07 7.61
CA CYS A 152 6.01 -5.05 8.54
C CYS A 152 6.41 -5.36 9.98
N MET A 153 6.32 -6.62 10.43
CA MET A 153 6.77 -7.01 11.77
C MET A 153 8.27 -6.79 11.97
N MET A 154 9.10 -7.11 10.97
CA MET A 154 10.53 -6.83 11.04
C MET A 154 10.82 -5.33 11.10
N CYS A 155 10.13 -4.53 10.29
CA CYS A 155 10.29 -3.08 10.32
C CYS A 155 9.83 -2.48 11.66
N ASP A 156 8.73 -2.96 12.23
CA ASP A 156 8.23 -2.52 13.55
C ASP A 156 9.22 -2.90 14.67
N LEU A 157 9.76 -4.11 14.64
CA LEU A 157 10.78 -4.53 15.59
C LEU A 157 12.03 -3.63 15.54
N ILE A 158 12.52 -3.33 14.33
CA ILE A 158 13.66 -2.43 14.13
C ILE A 158 13.31 -1.02 14.62
N ALA A 159 12.10 -0.51 14.29
CA ALA A 159 11.65 0.81 14.71
C ALA A 159 11.65 1.00 16.23
N ARG A 160 11.30 -0.06 16.98
CA ARG A 160 11.26 -0.05 18.45
C ARG A 160 12.61 -0.28 19.11
N MET A 161 13.48 -1.11 18.51
CA MET A 161 14.74 -1.53 19.14
C MET A 161 15.93 -0.63 18.78
N ALA A 162 15.95 -0.03 17.59
CA ALA A 162 17.12 0.66 17.06
C ALA A 162 17.52 1.92 17.86
N PHE A 163 16.55 2.60 18.47
CA PHE A 163 16.77 3.86 19.18
C PHE A 163 16.03 3.93 20.53
N ALA A 164 15.82 2.80 21.21
CA ALA A 164 15.20 2.81 22.52
C ALA A 164 15.89 3.81 23.47
N PRO A 165 15.16 4.69 24.19
CA PRO A 165 13.72 4.66 24.42
C PRO A 165 12.87 5.44 23.39
N LEU A 166 13.45 6.00 22.33
CA LEU A 166 12.73 6.72 21.29
C LEU A 166 12.20 5.71 20.24
N GLU A 167 10.90 5.77 19.93
CA GLU A 167 10.30 4.97 18.88
C GLU A 167 10.42 5.71 17.54
N LEU A 168 11.05 5.05 16.55
CA LEU A 168 11.03 5.54 15.17
C LEU A 168 9.67 5.25 14.53
N SER A 169 9.24 6.12 13.62
CA SER A 169 8.06 5.84 12.81
C SER A 169 8.28 4.65 11.89
N ILE A 170 7.26 3.79 11.77
CA ILE A 170 7.30 2.63 10.85
C ILE A 170 7.53 3.10 9.41
N SER A 171 6.90 4.22 9.02
CA SER A 171 7.03 4.77 7.68
C SER A 171 8.48 5.13 7.33
N THR A 172 9.27 5.63 8.29
CA THR A 172 10.70 5.89 8.10
C THR A 172 11.47 4.59 7.85
N VAL A 173 11.25 3.58 8.69
CA VAL A 173 11.97 2.30 8.56
C VAL A 173 11.59 1.59 7.26
N THR A 174 10.28 1.53 6.93
CA THR A 174 9.83 0.92 5.65
C THR A 174 10.34 1.68 4.43
N SER A 175 10.54 3.01 4.53
CA SER A 175 11.13 3.81 3.46
C SER A 175 12.62 3.49 3.27
N ILE A 176 13.38 3.36 4.35
CA ILE A 176 14.81 3.02 4.29
C ILE A 176 15.03 1.65 3.62
N PHE A 177 14.21 0.65 3.95
CA PHE A 177 14.32 -0.67 3.33
C PHE A 177 13.60 -0.79 1.99
N GLY A 178 12.46 -0.12 1.82
CA GLY A 178 11.64 -0.20 0.62
C GLY A 178 12.20 0.60 -0.56
N ALA A 179 12.76 1.79 -0.33
CA ALA A 179 13.27 2.63 -1.41
C ALA A 179 14.42 1.96 -2.21
N PRO A 180 15.43 1.31 -1.60
CA PRO A 180 16.47 0.58 -2.34
C PRO A 180 15.88 -0.54 -3.21
N VAL A 181 14.88 -1.27 -2.70
CA VAL A 181 14.19 -2.33 -3.45
C VAL A 181 13.51 -1.76 -4.70
N VAL A 182 12.82 -0.64 -4.55
CA VAL A 182 12.14 0.04 -5.68
C VAL A 182 13.15 0.57 -6.69
N ILE A 183 14.25 1.18 -6.23
CA ILE A 183 15.33 1.65 -7.11
C ILE A 183 15.93 0.48 -7.89
N PHE A 184 16.23 -0.63 -7.21
CA PHE A 184 16.77 -1.84 -7.85
C PHE A 184 15.79 -2.40 -8.90
N MET A 185 14.49 -2.43 -8.58
CA MET A 185 13.44 -2.83 -9.52
C MET A 185 13.43 -1.95 -10.77
N MET A 186 13.53 -0.63 -10.62
CA MET A 186 13.53 0.32 -11.72
C MET A 186 14.78 0.18 -12.62
N LEU A 187 15.96 -0.04 -12.02
CA LEU A 187 17.20 -0.27 -12.74
C LEU A 187 17.17 -1.57 -13.54
N ARG A 188 16.60 -2.63 -12.97
CA ARG A 188 16.49 -3.92 -13.65
C ARG A 188 15.51 -3.88 -14.83
N ARG A 189 14.42 -3.13 -14.70
CA ARG A 189 13.43 -2.94 -15.79
C ARG A 189 13.99 -2.17 -16.99
N LYS A 190 15.04 -1.35 -16.82
CA LYS A 190 15.71 -0.63 -17.92
C LYS A 190 16.67 -1.50 -18.74
N ARG A 191 17.06 -2.68 -18.21
CA ARG A 191 18.04 -3.57 -18.84
C ARG A 191 17.42 -4.77 -19.58
N GLY A 192 16.12 -4.96 -19.52
CA GLY A 192 15.35 -5.95 -20.29
C GLY A 192 14.31 -5.26 -21.16
#